data_d913fa3ed71d7be5e11497d72dfb6002
#
_entry.id   d913fa3ed71d7be5e11497d72dfb6002
#
_cell.length_a   1.000
_cell.length_b   1.000
_cell.length_c   1.000
_cell.angle_alpha   90.00
_cell.angle_beta   90.00
_cell.angle_gamma   90.00
#
_symmetry.space_group_name_H-M   'P 1'
#
loop_
_entity.id
_entity.type
_entity.pdbx_description
1 polymer ?
#
loop_
_entity_poly.entity_id
_entity_poly.type
_entity_poly.pdbx_seq_one_letter_code
_entity_poly.pdbx_strand_id
1 'polypeptide(L)'
;MLQCACMKLNEDVLNQRGLKLYAAPSPVGSYVQCIRTGNYLHLSGGISVNGPDAWYGKLGQEVSIEEGQKAAAAAILNRLAVIQAELGGFEPLRKIVAVNGFVNCTPDFTDQAKVINGASDLLVELFGPEAAHSRSAVGVVSLPLGVAVEINMIVEVDPA
;
A
#
# COMPACT_ATOMS: atom_id res chain seq x y z
N MET A 1 -3.27 -16.22 26.95
CA MET A 1 -2.47 -15.77 25.80
C MET A 1 -3.41 -15.69 24.60
N LEU A 2 -3.77 -14.49 24.17
CA LEU A 2 -4.51 -14.33 22.91
C LEU A 2 -3.56 -14.74 21.78
N GLN A 3 -3.87 -15.84 21.12
CA GLN A 3 -3.21 -16.21 19.87
C GLN A 3 -3.51 -15.10 18.86
N CYS A 4 -2.52 -14.30 18.54
CA CYS A 4 -2.63 -13.31 17.48
C CYS A 4 -2.91 -14.08 16.17
N ALA A 5 -4.10 -13.90 15.61
CA ALA A 5 -4.51 -14.60 14.41
C ALA A 5 -3.53 -14.25 13.28
N CYS A 6 -3.01 -15.27 12.62
CA CYS A 6 -2.19 -15.11 11.41
C CYS A 6 -3.03 -14.42 10.34
N MET A 7 -2.55 -13.35 9.76
CA MET A 7 -3.19 -12.70 8.61
C MET A 7 -3.00 -13.58 7.37
N LYS A 8 -4.10 -14.06 6.81
CA LYS A 8 -4.07 -14.88 5.60
C LYS A 8 -4.54 -14.06 4.42
N LEU A 9 -3.73 -14.04 3.37
CA LEU A 9 -4.12 -13.43 2.11
C LEU A 9 -5.30 -14.20 1.49
N ASN A 10 -6.37 -13.49 1.16
CA ASN A 10 -7.47 -14.04 0.39
C ASN A 10 -7.18 -13.86 -1.11
N GLU A 11 -6.60 -14.85 -1.74
CA GLU A 11 -6.26 -14.83 -3.17
C GLU A 11 -7.51 -14.75 -4.08
N ASP A 12 -8.67 -15.23 -3.61
CA ASP A 12 -9.91 -15.13 -4.38
C ASP A 12 -10.31 -13.67 -4.61
N VAL A 13 -10.03 -12.77 -3.68
CA VAL A 13 -10.27 -11.33 -3.84
C VAL A 13 -9.40 -10.77 -4.97
N LEU A 14 -8.12 -11.14 -5.04
CA LEU A 14 -7.26 -10.72 -6.13
C LEU A 14 -7.81 -11.17 -7.49
N ASN A 15 -8.19 -12.45 -7.58
CA ASN A 15 -8.73 -13.03 -8.80
C ASN A 15 -10.04 -12.37 -9.23
N GLN A 16 -10.99 -12.17 -8.30
CA GLN A 16 -12.30 -11.54 -8.58
C GLN A 16 -12.16 -10.09 -9.02
N ARG A 17 -11.17 -9.38 -8.49
CA ARG A 17 -10.88 -7.98 -8.87
C ARG A 17 -9.95 -7.85 -10.09
N GLY A 18 -9.45 -8.96 -10.64
CA GLY A 18 -8.46 -8.93 -11.72
C GLY A 18 -7.13 -8.30 -11.29
N LEU A 19 -6.81 -8.34 -9.98
CA LEU A 19 -5.59 -7.80 -9.43
C LEU A 19 -4.51 -8.88 -9.35
N LYS A 20 -3.24 -8.46 -9.42
CA LYS A 20 -2.09 -9.37 -9.35
C LYS A 20 -0.98 -8.77 -8.51
N LEU A 21 -0.35 -9.60 -7.69
CA LEU A 21 0.94 -9.27 -7.07
C LEU A 21 2.05 -9.56 -8.08
N TYR A 22 2.75 -8.52 -8.49
CA TYR A 22 3.95 -8.63 -9.31
C TYR A 22 5.18 -8.76 -8.42
N ALA A 23 6.34 -8.99 -9.02
CA ALA A 23 7.60 -9.02 -8.27
C ALA A 23 7.84 -7.68 -7.55
N ALA A 24 8.42 -7.75 -6.36
CA ALA A 24 8.79 -6.56 -5.60
C ALA A 24 9.72 -5.67 -6.44
N PRO A 25 9.48 -4.35 -6.47
CA PRO A 25 10.32 -3.43 -7.22
C PRO A 25 11.72 -3.33 -6.59
N SER A 26 12.72 -3.14 -7.43
CA SER A 26 14.06 -2.78 -6.96
C SER A 26 14.09 -1.32 -6.49
N PRO A 27 14.88 -0.99 -5.46
CA PRO A 27 15.09 0.41 -5.09
C PRO A 27 15.79 1.16 -6.23
N VAL A 28 15.34 2.39 -6.49
CA VAL A 28 15.90 3.25 -7.55
C VAL A 28 16.91 4.28 -7.02
N GLY A 29 17.34 4.14 -5.77
CA GLY A 29 18.26 5.07 -5.11
C GLY A 29 19.02 4.40 -3.96
N SER A 30 19.69 5.20 -3.15
CA SER A 30 20.49 4.75 -2.01
C SER A 30 19.61 4.45 -0.78
N TYR A 31 18.70 3.52 -0.90
CA TYR A 31 17.79 3.06 0.16
C TYR A 31 17.42 1.58 -0.05
N VAL A 32 16.71 0.99 0.90
CA VAL A 32 16.17 -0.36 0.83
C VAL A 32 14.64 -0.32 0.80
N GLN A 33 14.00 -1.36 0.28
CA GLN A 33 12.53 -1.43 0.18
C GLN A 33 11.85 -1.61 1.55
N CYS A 34 12.53 -2.27 2.49
CA CYS A 34 12.09 -2.34 3.88
C CYS A 34 13.26 -2.52 4.84
N ILE A 35 13.01 -2.19 6.11
CA ILE A 35 13.93 -2.43 7.23
C ILE A 35 13.13 -3.14 8.33
N ARG A 36 13.74 -4.19 8.88
CA ARG A 36 13.22 -4.87 10.07
C ARG A 36 13.79 -4.26 11.33
N THR A 37 12.91 -3.96 12.31
CA THR A 37 13.29 -3.53 13.65
C THR A 37 12.46 -4.31 14.66
N GLY A 38 13.07 -5.26 15.35
CA GLY A 38 12.34 -6.21 16.21
C GLY A 38 11.29 -6.98 15.40
N ASN A 39 10.04 -6.88 15.79
CA ASN A 39 8.91 -7.51 15.11
C ASN A 39 8.22 -6.60 14.08
N TYR A 40 8.82 -5.49 13.69
CA TYR A 40 8.23 -4.57 12.73
C TYR A 40 9.04 -4.51 11.44
N LEU A 41 8.31 -4.47 10.32
CA LEU A 41 8.86 -4.08 9.02
C LEU A 41 8.41 -2.65 8.71
N HIS A 42 9.38 -1.78 8.46
CA HIS A 42 9.17 -0.42 7.96
C HIS A 42 9.39 -0.42 6.46
N LEU A 43 8.34 -0.24 5.69
CA LEU A 43 8.40 -0.25 4.23
C LEU A 43 8.59 1.16 3.69
N SER A 44 9.50 1.29 2.75
CA SER A 44 9.69 2.53 1.99
C SER A 44 8.46 2.89 1.15
N GLY A 45 8.40 4.11 0.64
CA GLY A 45 7.33 4.56 -0.24
C GLY A 45 7.19 3.68 -1.48
N GLY A 46 5.97 3.23 -1.75
CA GLY A 46 5.57 2.53 -2.96
C GLY A 46 4.67 3.42 -3.80
N ILE A 47 5.06 3.62 -5.04
CA ILE A 47 4.33 4.46 -5.99
C ILE A 47 3.16 3.70 -6.61
N SER A 48 2.22 4.44 -7.21
CA SER A 48 1.04 3.89 -7.89
C SER A 48 1.35 3.22 -9.23
N VAL A 49 2.26 2.23 -9.18
CA VAL A 49 2.64 1.37 -10.31
C VAL A 49 2.59 -0.07 -9.83
N ASN A 50 1.89 -0.93 -10.58
CA ASN A 50 1.77 -2.35 -10.28
C ASN A 50 1.86 -3.17 -11.60
N GLY A 51 3.04 -3.65 -11.91
CA GLY A 51 3.31 -4.31 -13.19
C GLY A 51 3.11 -3.36 -14.38
N PRO A 52 2.23 -3.68 -15.34
CA PRO A 52 1.96 -2.83 -16.49
C PRO A 52 1.07 -1.62 -16.17
N ASP A 53 0.36 -1.66 -15.04
CA ASP A 53 -0.60 -0.63 -14.66
C ASP A 53 0.09 0.49 -13.89
N ALA A 54 -0.15 1.72 -14.30
CA ALA A 54 0.44 2.91 -13.68
C ALA A 54 -0.54 4.10 -13.74
N TRP A 55 -0.58 4.86 -12.66
CA TRP A 55 -1.43 6.05 -12.53
C TRP A 55 -0.56 7.27 -12.29
N TYR A 56 -0.64 8.21 -13.20
CA TYR A 56 0.09 9.48 -13.18
C TYR A 56 -0.88 10.65 -13.13
N GLY A 57 -0.39 11.81 -12.69
CA GLY A 57 -1.15 13.06 -12.71
C GLY A 57 -1.67 13.47 -11.35
N LYS A 58 -2.53 14.50 -11.33
CA LYS A 58 -3.02 15.18 -10.12
C LYS A 58 -4.50 14.94 -9.89
N LEU A 59 -4.83 14.57 -8.66
CA LEU A 59 -6.21 14.61 -8.16
C LEU A 59 -6.70 16.07 -8.12
N GLY A 60 -7.95 16.28 -8.52
CA GLY A 60 -8.52 17.62 -8.66
C GLY A 60 -8.21 18.31 -9.99
N GLN A 61 -7.48 17.64 -10.88
CA GLN A 61 -7.19 18.13 -12.24
C GLN A 61 -7.50 17.04 -13.27
N GLU A 62 -6.52 16.19 -13.65
CA GLU A 62 -6.69 15.15 -14.65
C GLU A 62 -7.09 13.78 -14.09
N VAL A 63 -6.92 13.55 -12.79
CA VAL A 63 -7.20 12.26 -12.14
C VAL A 63 -8.47 12.37 -11.31
N SER A 64 -9.43 11.48 -11.54
CA SER A 64 -10.66 11.36 -10.74
C SER A 64 -10.40 10.67 -9.40
N ILE A 65 -11.34 10.76 -8.45
CA ILE A 65 -11.25 10.05 -7.16
C ILE A 65 -11.21 8.54 -7.39
N GLU A 66 -12.00 8.00 -8.29
CA GLU A 66 -12.06 6.58 -8.62
C GLU A 66 -10.73 6.08 -9.20
N GLU A 67 -10.08 6.85 -10.06
CA GLU A 67 -8.73 6.54 -10.57
C GLU A 67 -7.69 6.66 -9.47
N GLY A 68 -7.81 7.65 -8.60
CA GLY A 68 -6.98 7.79 -7.41
C GLY A 68 -7.10 6.60 -6.46
N GLN A 69 -8.29 6.04 -6.28
CA GLN A 69 -8.50 4.81 -5.49
C GLN A 69 -7.81 3.60 -6.13
N LYS A 70 -7.86 3.47 -7.46
CA LYS A 70 -7.10 2.43 -8.18
C LYS A 70 -5.59 2.63 -8.03
N ALA A 71 -5.14 3.88 -8.09
CA ALA A 71 -3.75 4.24 -7.84
C ALA A 71 -3.30 3.85 -6.43
N ALA A 72 -4.12 4.12 -5.41
CA ALA A 72 -3.85 3.73 -4.02
C ALA A 72 -3.81 2.20 -3.86
N ALA A 73 -4.72 1.47 -4.51
CA ALA A 73 -4.72 0.00 -4.54
C ALA A 73 -3.43 -0.54 -5.19
N ALA A 74 -2.98 0.04 -6.30
CA ALA A 74 -1.73 -0.34 -6.96
C ALA A 74 -0.50 -0.10 -6.05
N ALA A 75 -0.45 1.03 -5.35
CA ALA A 75 0.62 1.33 -4.40
C ALA A 75 0.66 0.32 -3.24
N ILE A 76 -0.50 -0.14 -2.73
CA ILE A 76 -0.59 -1.19 -1.72
C ILE A 76 -0.13 -2.55 -2.26
N LEU A 77 -0.56 -2.96 -3.44
CA LEU A 77 -0.10 -4.22 -4.06
C LEU A 77 1.42 -4.23 -4.22
N ASN A 78 1.99 -3.11 -4.61
CA ASN A 78 3.43 -2.92 -4.69
C ASN A 78 4.11 -3.13 -3.31
N ARG A 79 3.53 -2.62 -2.22
CA ARG A 79 4.05 -2.83 -0.84
C ARG A 79 3.84 -4.26 -0.35
N LEU A 80 2.71 -4.89 -0.67
CA LEU A 80 2.46 -6.30 -0.35
C LEU A 80 3.47 -7.22 -1.06
N ALA A 81 3.87 -6.91 -2.28
CA ALA A 81 4.93 -7.65 -2.99
C ALA A 81 6.27 -7.60 -2.24
N VAL A 82 6.62 -6.45 -1.63
CA VAL A 82 7.83 -6.33 -0.80
C VAL A 82 7.71 -7.18 0.47
N ILE A 83 6.57 -7.16 1.15
CA ILE A 83 6.31 -8.01 2.33
C ILE A 83 6.44 -9.49 1.96
N GLN A 84 5.81 -9.91 0.86
CA GLN A 84 5.88 -11.30 0.38
C GLN A 84 7.33 -11.73 0.09
N ALA A 85 8.11 -10.87 -0.56
CA ALA A 85 9.51 -11.16 -0.88
C ALA A 85 10.39 -11.24 0.39
N GLU A 86 10.16 -10.37 1.36
CA GLU A 86 10.93 -10.31 2.61
C GLU A 86 10.63 -11.50 3.53
N LEU A 87 9.36 -11.91 3.62
CA LEU A 87 8.90 -12.96 4.53
C LEU A 87 8.82 -14.35 3.89
N GLY A 88 8.91 -14.46 2.57
CA GLY A 88 8.66 -15.69 1.83
C GLY A 88 7.17 -16.08 1.74
N GLY A 89 6.26 -15.19 2.12
CA GLY A 89 4.81 -15.38 2.17
C GLY A 89 4.15 -14.40 3.11
N PHE A 90 2.87 -14.62 3.43
CA PHE A 90 2.13 -13.76 4.37
C PHE A 90 1.87 -14.43 5.73
N GLU A 91 2.25 -15.70 5.91
CA GLU A 91 2.04 -16.44 7.14
C GLU A 91 2.67 -15.77 8.38
N PRO A 92 3.87 -15.14 8.28
CA PRO A 92 4.44 -14.41 9.41
C PRO A 92 3.83 -13.04 9.66
N LEU A 93 2.97 -12.52 8.77
CA LEU A 93 2.32 -11.22 8.95
C LEU A 93 1.28 -11.30 10.09
N ARG A 94 1.39 -10.39 11.06
CA ARG A 94 0.51 -10.37 12.25
C ARG A 94 -0.44 -9.19 12.24
N LYS A 95 0.02 -8.01 11.80
CA LYS A 95 -0.80 -6.81 11.80
C LYS A 95 -0.29 -5.77 10.79
N ILE A 96 -1.23 -5.07 10.18
CA ILE A 96 -0.93 -3.80 9.50
C ILE A 96 -1.04 -2.70 10.56
N VAL A 97 0.07 -2.06 10.88
CA VAL A 97 0.14 -1.09 11.98
C VAL A 97 -0.23 0.30 11.50
N ALA A 98 0.38 0.72 10.40
CA ALA A 98 0.16 2.05 9.84
C ALA A 98 0.25 2.05 8.31
N VAL A 99 -0.58 2.87 7.70
CA VAL A 99 -0.56 3.21 6.27
C VAL A 99 -0.52 4.72 6.14
N ASN A 100 0.51 5.25 5.49
CA ASN A 100 0.62 6.67 5.21
C ASN A 100 0.54 6.89 3.70
N GLY A 101 -0.52 7.56 3.26
CA GLY A 101 -0.80 7.85 1.86
C GLY A 101 -0.51 9.31 1.53
N PHE A 102 0.22 9.50 0.43
CA PHE A 102 0.57 10.78 -0.15
C PHE A 102 -0.13 10.90 -1.51
N VAL A 103 -0.95 11.93 -1.67
CA VAL A 103 -1.76 12.14 -2.87
C VAL A 103 -1.22 13.34 -3.63
N ASN A 104 -0.77 13.12 -4.86
CA ASN A 104 -0.41 14.19 -5.78
C ASN A 104 -1.69 14.92 -6.18
N CYS A 105 -1.88 16.15 -5.72
CA CYS A 105 -3.15 16.85 -5.93
C CYS A 105 -2.98 18.36 -6.09
N THR A 106 -4.06 19.00 -6.57
CA THR A 106 -4.16 20.46 -6.60
C THR A 106 -4.30 21.01 -5.17
N PRO A 107 -3.96 22.29 -4.94
CA PRO A 107 -4.02 22.89 -3.60
C PRO A 107 -5.43 22.94 -2.97
N ASP A 108 -6.46 22.95 -3.79
CA ASP A 108 -7.87 22.99 -3.39
C ASP A 108 -8.51 21.61 -3.25
N PHE A 109 -7.81 20.54 -3.62
CA PHE A 109 -8.29 19.16 -3.44
C PHE A 109 -8.22 18.75 -1.97
N THR A 110 -9.34 18.32 -1.39
CA THR A 110 -9.47 17.98 0.03
C THR A 110 -9.97 16.55 0.31
N ASP A 111 -10.16 15.74 -0.74
CA ASP A 111 -10.68 14.38 -0.64
C ASP A 111 -9.60 13.28 -0.59
N GLN A 112 -8.40 13.60 -0.07
CA GLN A 112 -7.28 12.65 0.04
C GLN A 112 -7.69 11.37 0.79
N ALA A 113 -8.49 11.50 1.85
CA ALA A 113 -8.99 10.35 2.60
C ALA A 113 -9.82 9.39 1.74
N LYS A 114 -10.66 9.92 0.83
CA LYS A 114 -11.44 9.10 -0.11
C LYS A 114 -10.53 8.36 -1.08
N VAL A 115 -9.48 9.00 -1.56
CA VAL A 115 -8.49 8.38 -2.46
C VAL A 115 -7.79 7.22 -1.76
N ILE A 116 -7.29 7.42 -0.53
CA ILE A 116 -6.55 6.40 0.21
C ILE A 116 -7.48 5.27 0.72
N ASN A 117 -8.80 5.46 0.72
CA ASN A 117 -9.73 4.34 0.95
C ASN A 117 -9.50 3.19 -0.06
N GLY A 118 -9.08 3.47 -1.31
CA GLY A 118 -8.74 2.42 -2.26
C GLY A 118 -7.66 1.45 -1.76
N ALA A 119 -6.74 1.93 -0.94
CA ALA A 119 -5.72 1.11 -0.28
C ALA A 119 -6.28 0.39 0.96
N SER A 120 -6.93 1.14 1.86
CA SER A 120 -7.43 0.59 3.12
C SER A 120 -8.52 -0.46 2.93
N ASP A 121 -9.45 -0.22 2.01
CA ASP A 121 -10.54 -1.15 1.69
C ASP A 121 -9.97 -2.45 1.08
N LEU A 122 -9.01 -2.33 0.16
CA LEU A 122 -8.33 -3.49 -0.41
C LEU A 122 -7.62 -4.33 0.66
N LEU A 123 -6.93 -3.71 1.61
CA LEU A 123 -6.27 -4.42 2.71
C LEU A 123 -7.28 -5.21 3.56
N VAL A 124 -8.42 -4.60 3.89
CA VAL A 124 -9.49 -5.28 4.66
C VAL A 124 -10.12 -6.41 3.85
N GLU A 125 -10.32 -6.24 2.55
CA GLU A 125 -10.84 -7.31 1.69
C GLU A 125 -9.85 -8.49 1.57
N LEU A 126 -8.54 -8.20 1.47
CA LEU A 126 -7.50 -9.22 1.32
C LEU A 126 -7.21 -9.99 2.61
N PHE A 127 -7.27 -9.34 3.76
CA PHE A 127 -6.82 -9.91 5.03
C PHE A 127 -7.90 -9.95 6.11
N GLY A 128 -9.11 -9.48 5.81
CA GLY A 128 -10.20 -9.39 6.76
C GLY A 128 -10.15 -8.15 7.67
N PRO A 129 -11.10 -8.03 8.61
CA PRO A 129 -11.24 -6.86 9.49
C PRO A 129 -10.00 -6.61 10.37
N GLU A 130 -9.19 -7.63 10.63
CA GLU A 130 -7.93 -7.52 11.38
C GLU A 130 -6.87 -6.64 10.69
N ALA A 131 -7.06 -6.37 9.39
CA ALA A 131 -6.21 -5.44 8.62
C ALA A 131 -6.52 -3.96 8.87
N ALA A 132 -7.48 -3.64 9.73
CA ALA A 132 -7.71 -2.26 10.17
C ALA A 132 -6.44 -1.69 10.84
N HIS A 133 -6.08 -0.47 10.44
CA HIS A 133 -4.79 0.13 10.73
C HIS A 133 -4.92 1.62 11.06
N SER A 134 -3.90 2.20 11.67
CA SER A 134 -3.77 3.65 11.76
C SER A 134 -3.43 4.23 10.38
N ARG A 135 -3.89 5.44 10.08
CA ARG A 135 -3.71 6.02 8.76
C ARG A 135 -3.49 7.53 8.77
N SER A 136 -2.60 7.97 7.88
CA SER A 136 -2.53 9.35 7.41
C SER A 136 -2.82 9.42 5.91
N ALA A 137 -3.54 10.45 5.47
CA ALA A 137 -3.80 10.73 4.06
C ALA A 137 -3.63 12.22 3.83
N VAL A 138 -2.57 12.60 3.12
CA VAL A 138 -2.19 14.01 2.92
C VAL A 138 -1.96 14.31 1.44
N GLY A 139 -2.25 15.56 1.06
CA GLY A 139 -1.94 16.09 -0.26
C GLY A 139 -0.49 16.58 -0.34
N VAL A 140 0.13 16.36 -1.49
CA VAL A 140 1.47 16.85 -1.81
C VAL A 140 1.48 17.56 -3.15
N VAL A 141 2.43 18.49 -3.32
CA VAL A 141 2.56 19.28 -4.56
C VAL A 141 2.98 18.41 -5.74
N SER A 142 3.81 17.40 -5.51
CA SER A 142 4.28 16.46 -6.52
C SER A 142 4.75 15.17 -5.89
N LEU A 143 4.77 14.10 -6.66
CA LEU A 143 5.35 12.80 -6.32
C LEU A 143 6.40 12.40 -7.35
N PRO A 144 7.34 11.51 -6.99
CA PRO A 144 8.33 11.00 -7.93
C PRO A 144 7.67 10.49 -9.23
N LEU A 145 8.29 10.76 -10.36
CA LEU A 145 7.81 10.39 -11.70
C LEU A 145 6.43 10.97 -12.07
N GLY A 146 5.86 11.87 -11.27
CA GLY A 146 4.52 12.41 -11.48
C GLY A 146 3.38 11.42 -11.20
N VAL A 147 3.62 10.37 -10.40
CA VAL A 147 2.58 9.40 -10.03
C VAL A 147 1.47 10.06 -9.20
N ALA A 148 0.28 9.46 -9.22
CA ALA A 148 -0.90 10.00 -8.52
C ALA A 148 -0.87 9.74 -7.00
N VAL A 149 -0.34 8.59 -6.58
CA VAL A 149 -0.31 8.17 -5.16
C VAL A 149 1.01 7.50 -4.83
N GLU A 150 1.49 7.74 -3.61
CA GLU A 150 2.58 7.00 -2.96
C GLU A 150 2.13 6.55 -1.57
N ILE A 151 2.53 5.35 -1.14
CA ILE A 151 2.17 4.82 0.18
C ILE A 151 3.39 4.18 0.83
N ASN A 152 3.63 4.49 2.11
CA ASN A 152 4.48 3.69 2.97
C ASN A 152 3.68 2.98 4.06
N MET A 153 4.25 1.92 4.63
CA MET A 153 3.58 1.09 5.62
C MET A 153 4.51 0.69 6.76
N ILE A 154 3.90 0.40 7.90
CA ILE A 154 4.53 -0.34 9.00
C ILE A 154 3.66 -1.56 9.27
N VAL A 155 4.28 -2.73 9.34
CA VAL A 155 3.59 -3.98 9.67
C VAL A 155 4.30 -4.70 10.81
N GLU A 156 3.53 -5.44 11.61
CA GLU A 156 4.04 -6.34 12.64
C GLU A 156 4.12 -7.76 12.08
N VAL A 157 5.20 -8.44 12.40
CA VAL A 157 5.49 -9.80 11.93
C VAL A 157 5.96 -10.69 13.08
N ASP A 158 6.00 -11.99 12.87
CA ASP A 158 6.55 -12.92 13.83
C ASP A 158 7.98 -12.53 14.25
N PRO A 159 8.37 -12.86 15.49
CA PRO A 159 9.78 -12.79 15.90
C PRO A 159 10.70 -13.53 14.92
N ALA A 160 11.92 -13.03 14.76
CA ALA A 160 12.95 -13.65 13.91
C ALA A 160 13.45 -14.96 14.53
#